data_f922ba2439b25c102ad11b3b0c06c8a3
#
_entry.id   f922ba2439b25c102ad11b3b0c06c8a3
#
_cell.length_a   1.000
_cell.length_b   1.000
_cell.length_c   1.000
_cell.angle_alpha   90.00
_cell.angle_beta   90.00
_cell.angle_gamma   90.00
#
_symmetry.space_group_name_H-M   'P 1'
#
loop_
_entity.id
_entity.type
_entity.pdbx_description
1 polymer ?
#
loop_
_entity_poly.entity_id
_entity_poly.type
_entity_poly.pdbx_seq_one_letter_code
_entity_poly.pdbx_strand_id
1 'polypeptide(L)'
;MFFDGSSCKQGGGIGVIIISPRGASFEFAFPAEPMITNNQAEHEAILKGLQLLHEVKAEAIKVFGDSQLIINQLIGLYECKEDTLRGYYDECQGFLKEFPYVSLQHIPRAQNQEANHLAQSALGYRVFQEVLSSETSNNDWRVEIADYLKNPS
;
A
#
# COMPACT_ATOMS: atom_id res chain seq x y z
N MET A 1 7.31 4.85 -0.23
CA MET A 1 6.27 3.89 0.18
C MET A 1 6.69 2.48 -0.21
N PHE A 2 6.56 1.57 0.71
CA PHE A 2 6.74 0.14 0.45
C PHE A 2 5.38 -0.54 0.53
N PHE A 3 5.14 -1.50 -0.34
CA PHE A 3 3.87 -2.23 -0.35
C PHE A 3 4.10 -3.71 -0.58
N ASP A 4 3.21 -4.54 -0.05
CA ASP A 4 3.16 -5.97 -0.34
C ASP A 4 1.76 -6.51 -0.10
N GLY A 5 1.40 -7.56 -0.81
CA GLY A 5 0.14 -8.26 -0.66
C GLY A 5 0.39 -9.74 -0.47
N SER A 6 -0.42 -10.36 0.37
CA SER A 6 -0.32 -11.77 0.70
C SER A 6 -1.70 -12.40 0.62
N SER A 7 -1.78 -13.63 0.11
CA SER A 7 -3.03 -14.37 0.09
C SER A 7 -2.88 -15.71 0.80
N CYS A 8 -3.95 -16.16 1.45
CA CYS A 8 -4.03 -17.48 2.04
C CYS A 8 -5.49 -17.96 2.01
N LYS A 9 -5.73 -19.24 2.37
CA LYS A 9 -7.07 -19.83 2.33
C LYS A 9 -8.09 -19.13 3.22
N GLN A 10 -7.62 -18.48 4.29
CA GLN A 10 -8.47 -17.83 5.27
C GLN A 10 -8.67 -16.34 5.00
N GLY A 11 -8.12 -15.85 3.91
CA GLY A 11 -8.15 -14.46 3.53
C GLY A 11 -6.79 -13.99 3.13
N GLY A 12 -6.65 -12.72 2.81
CA GLY A 12 -5.40 -12.11 2.44
C GLY A 12 -5.08 -10.91 3.31
N GLY A 13 -3.93 -10.32 3.08
CA GLY A 13 -3.50 -9.14 3.78
C GLY A 13 -2.72 -8.19 2.89
N ILE A 14 -2.76 -6.93 3.24
CA ILE A 14 -2.07 -5.85 2.56
C ILE A 14 -1.19 -5.14 3.58
N GLY A 15 0.08 -4.97 3.24
CA GLY A 15 1.02 -4.20 4.04
C GLY A 15 1.49 -2.98 3.27
N VAL A 16 1.45 -1.82 3.93
CA VAL A 16 1.92 -0.56 3.35
C VAL A 16 2.75 0.17 4.41
N ILE A 17 3.92 0.63 4.01
CA ILE A 17 4.78 1.44 4.87
C ILE A 17 5.04 2.76 4.15
N ILE A 18 4.67 3.86 4.79
CA ILE A 18 4.94 5.20 4.28
C ILE A 18 6.01 5.84 5.14
N ILE A 19 7.10 6.26 4.50
CA ILE A 19 8.17 6.96 5.18
C ILE A 19 8.14 8.41 4.71
N SER A 20 8.01 9.32 5.67
CA SER A 20 7.99 10.75 5.39
C SER A 20 9.38 11.24 5.00
N PRO A 21 9.50 12.45 4.41
CA PRO A 21 10.81 13.03 4.08
C PRO A 21 11.76 13.16 5.27
N ARG A 22 11.22 13.18 6.49
CA ARG A 22 12.02 13.29 7.72
C ARG A 22 12.36 11.96 8.35
N GLY A 23 11.94 10.86 7.73
CA GLY A 23 12.24 9.52 8.21
C GLY A 23 11.23 8.93 9.17
N ALA A 24 10.11 9.60 9.44
CA ALA A 24 9.05 8.97 10.24
C ALA A 24 8.37 7.88 9.43
N SER A 25 8.15 6.74 10.07
CA SER A 25 7.58 5.57 9.43
C SER A 25 6.15 5.35 9.92
N PHE A 26 5.23 5.14 8.97
CA PHE A 26 3.83 4.85 9.24
C PHE A 26 3.50 3.50 8.64
N GLU A 27 3.07 2.57 9.46
CA GLU A 27 2.80 1.19 9.07
C GLU A 27 1.29 0.93 9.02
N PHE A 28 0.83 0.32 7.93
CA PHE A 28 -0.59 0.01 7.73
C PHE A 28 -0.72 -1.45 7.33
N ALA A 29 -1.64 -2.15 7.98
CA ALA A 29 -1.98 -3.52 7.64
C ALA A 29 -3.51 -3.60 7.47
N PHE A 30 -3.95 -4.05 6.29
CA PHE A 30 -5.37 -4.17 5.96
C PHE A 30 -5.69 -5.61 5.58
N PRO A 31 -6.79 -6.17 6.06
CA PRO A 31 -7.23 -7.47 5.56
C PRO A 31 -7.73 -7.34 4.13
N ALA A 32 -7.45 -8.35 3.31
CA ALA A 32 -7.96 -8.44 1.95
C ALA A 32 -9.11 -9.46 1.90
N GLU A 33 -9.89 -9.41 0.84
CA GLU A 33 -11.01 -10.32 0.64
C GLU A 33 -10.56 -11.78 0.64
N PRO A 34 -11.40 -12.70 1.17
CA PRO A 34 -11.13 -14.14 1.04
C PRO A 34 -11.04 -14.54 -0.44
N MET A 35 -10.19 -15.53 -0.72
CA MET A 35 -9.97 -16.05 -2.06
C MET A 35 -9.32 -15.07 -3.05
N ILE A 36 -8.78 -13.97 -2.56
CA ILE A 36 -7.99 -13.06 -3.38
C ILE A 36 -6.70 -13.78 -3.83
N THR A 37 -6.27 -13.54 -5.07
CA THR A 37 -4.99 -14.07 -5.54
C THR A 37 -3.84 -13.20 -5.03
N ASN A 38 -2.60 -13.73 -5.05
CA ASN A 38 -1.42 -12.94 -4.70
C ASN A 38 -1.29 -11.69 -5.57
N ASN A 39 -1.50 -11.82 -6.87
CA ASN A 39 -1.42 -10.67 -7.77
C ASN A 39 -2.47 -9.62 -7.47
N GLN A 40 -3.70 -10.04 -7.17
CA GLN A 40 -4.76 -9.12 -6.77
C GLN A 40 -4.43 -8.44 -5.44
N ALA A 41 -3.91 -9.18 -4.47
CA ALA A 41 -3.53 -8.62 -3.18
C ALA A 41 -2.41 -7.58 -3.33
N GLU A 42 -1.43 -7.84 -4.18
CA GLU A 42 -0.34 -6.91 -4.45
C GLU A 42 -0.82 -5.64 -5.15
N HIS A 43 -1.73 -5.78 -6.13
CA HIS A 43 -2.33 -4.62 -6.79
C HIS A 43 -3.16 -3.80 -5.80
N GLU A 44 -3.90 -4.46 -4.93
CA GLU A 44 -4.68 -3.78 -3.91
C GLU A 44 -3.79 -3.06 -2.90
N ALA A 45 -2.63 -3.64 -2.58
CA ALA A 45 -1.67 -3.01 -1.68
C ALA A 45 -1.13 -1.69 -2.25
N ILE A 46 -0.69 -1.70 -3.51
CA ILE A 46 -0.19 -0.46 -4.11
C ILE A 46 -1.31 0.57 -4.27
N LEU A 47 -2.50 0.14 -4.63
CA LEU A 47 -3.65 1.04 -4.75
C LEU A 47 -3.97 1.71 -3.42
N LYS A 48 -4.00 0.93 -2.33
CA LYS A 48 -4.22 1.48 -0.98
C LYS A 48 -3.16 2.51 -0.61
N GLY A 49 -1.90 2.19 -0.87
CA GLY A 49 -0.81 3.13 -0.59
C GLY A 49 -0.94 4.42 -1.38
N LEU A 50 -1.28 4.32 -2.66
CA LEU A 50 -1.48 5.50 -3.50
C LEU A 50 -2.67 6.34 -3.03
N GLN A 51 -3.76 5.68 -2.60
CA GLN A 51 -4.90 6.38 -2.02
C GLN A 51 -4.53 7.15 -0.77
N LEU A 52 -3.74 6.54 0.13
CA LEU A 52 -3.27 7.19 1.34
C LEU A 52 -2.38 8.41 1.03
N LEU A 53 -1.45 8.25 0.10
CA LEU A 53 -0.58 9.35 -0.31
C LEU A 53 -1.35 10.49 -0.98
N HIS A 54 -2.36 10.16 -1.77
CA HIS A 54 -3.23 11.15 -2.39
C HIS A 54 -4.05 11.91 -1.35
N GLU A 55 -4.57 11.19 -0.35
CA GLU A 55 -5.36 11.79 0.74
C GLU A 55 -4.57 12.84 1.53
N VAL A 56 -3.27 12.60 1.74
CA VAL A 56 -2.40 13.53 2.45
C VAL A 56 -1.76 14.56 1.52
N LYS A 57 -2.12 14.56 0.24
CA LYS A 57 -1.64 15.51 -0.77
C LYS A 57 -0.13 15.50 -0.96
N ALA A 58 0.47 14.32 -0.94
CA ALA A 58 1.89 14.16 -1.24
C ALA A 58 2.16 14.62 -2.67
N GLU A 59 3.28 15.33 -2.89
CA GLU A 59 3.65 15.84 -4.22
C GLU A 59 4.64 14.92 -4.91
N ALA A 60 5.68 14.49 -4.22
CA ALA A 60 6.69 13.61 -4.74
C ALA A 60 6.64 12.29 -3.99
N ILE A 61 6.50 11.19 -4.73
CA ILE A 61 6.42 9.86 -4.14
C ILE A 61 7.43 8.92 -4.77
N LYS A 62 8.00 8.07 -3.92
CA LYS A 62 8.80 6.93 -4.35
C LYS A 62 8.10 5.67 -3.88
N VAL A 63 7.86 4.75 -4.81
CA VAL A 63 7.14 3.51 -4.53
C VAL A 63 8.06 2.34 -4.76
N PHE A 64 8.17 1.47 -3.75
CA PHE A 64 9.02 0.28 -3.79
C PHE A 64 8.18 -0.96 -3.57
N GLY A 65 8.37 -1.96 -4.41
CA GLY A 65 7.69 -3.24 -4.27
C GLY A 65 8.55 -4.36 -4.82
N ASP A 66 8.28 -5.59 -4.39
CA ASP A 66 9.01 -6.76 -4.85
C ASP A 66 8.30 -7.51 -5.98
N SER A 67 7.15 -7.03 -6.44
CA SER A 67 6.48 -7.57 -7.61
C SER A 67 6.98 -6.89 -8.87
N GLN A 68 7.91 -7.53 -9.56
CA GLN A 68 8.45 -7.02 -10.82
C GLN A 68 7.34 -6.84 -11.87
N LEU A 69 6.36 -7.75 -11.88
CA LEU A 69 5.24 -7.68 -12.81
C LEU A 69 4.44 -6.39 -12.62
N ILE A 70 4.05 -6.06 -11.41
CA ILE A 70 3.24 -4.88 -11.13
C ILE A 70 4.03 -3.61 -11.43
N ILE A 71 5.24 -3.52 -10.93
CA ILE A 71 6.09 -2.34 -11.15
C ILE A 71 6.29 -2.12 -12.66
N ASN A 72 6.62 -3.17 -13.41
CA ASN A 72 6.87 -3.05 -14.83
C ASN A 72 5.60 -2.75 -15.63
N GLN A 73 4.44 -3.24 -15.20
CA GLN A 73 3.17 -2.86 -15.82
C GLN A 73 2.87 -1.37 -15.61
N LEU A 74 3.08 -0.87 -14.40
CA LEU A 74 2.76 0.53 -14.08
C LEU A 74 3.72 1.52 -14.72
N ILE A 75 4.99 1.16 -14.93
CA ILE A 75 5.91 2.01 -15.70
C ILE A 75 5.77 1.82 -17.20
N GLY A 76 4.94 0.90 -17.66
CA GLY A 76 4.65 0.74 -19.08
C GLY A 76 5.54 -0.25 -19.83
N LEU A 77 6.42 -0.98 -19.14
CA LEU A 77 7.26 -2.00 -19.76
C LEU A 77 6.51 -3.27 -20.11
N TYR A 78 5.47 -3.61 -19.35
CA TYR A 78 4.64 -4.78 -19.59
C TYR A 78 3.18 -4.35 -19.72
N GLU A 79 2.44 -5.05 -20.57
CA GLU A 79 1.00 -4.84 -20.71
C GLU A 79 0.24 -5.57 -19.61
N CYS A 80 -0.86 -4.97 -19.15
CA CYS A 80 -1.78 -5.65 -18.24
C CYS A 80 -2.86 -6.32 -19.09
N LYS A 81 -2.71 -7.63 -19.31
CA LYS A 81 -3.62 -8.42 -20.18
C LYS A 81 -4.76 -9.08 -19.42
N GLU A 82 -4.64 -9.25 -18.11
CA GLU A 82 -5.66 -9.90 -17.32
C GLU A 82 -6.79 -8.94 -16.97
N ASP A 83 -8.01 -9.28 -17.38
CA ASP A 83 -9.18 -8.45 -17.11
C ASP A 83 -9.42 -8.24 -15.61
N THR A 84 -9.17 -9.27 -14.79
CA THR A 84 -9.35 -9.20 -13.36
C THR A 84 -8.41 -8.21 -12.66
N LEU A 85 -7.24 -7.95 -13.26
CA LEU A 85 -6.25 -7.03 -12.72
C LEU A 85 -6.33 -5.65 -13.35
N ARG A 86 -7.04 -5.52 -14.47
CA ARG A 86 -7.10 -4.27 -15.23
C ARG A 86 -7.80 -3.15 -14.46
N GLY A 87 -8.80 -3.48 -13.66
CA GLY A 87 -9.45 -2.50 -12.81
C GLY A 87 -8.49 -1.87 -11.82
N TYR A 88 -7.68 -2.69 -11.16
CA TYR A 88 -6.63 -2.20 -10.26
C TYR A 88 -5.60 -1.36 -11.01
N TYR A 89 -5.17 -1.85 -12.18
CA TYR A 89 -4.20 -1.15 -13.01
C TYR A 89 -4.70 0.25 -13.40
N ASP A 90 -5.94 0.33 -13.89
CA ASP A 90 -6.52 1.60 -14.32
C ASP A 90 -6.67 2.58 -13.15
N GLU A 91 -7.09 2.10 -11.98
CA GLU A 91 -7.19 2.94 -10.79
C GLU A 91 -5.80 3.43 -10.32
N CYS A 92 -4.81 2.54 -10.34
CA CYS A 92 -3.43 2.93 -10.00
C CYS A 92 -2.91 4.01 -10.95
N GLN A 93 -3.12 3.83 -12.24
CA GLN A 93 -2.69 4.83 -13.23
C GLN A 93 -3.40 6.17 -13.01
N GLY A 94 -4.68 6.13 -12.65
CA GLY A 94 -5.43 7.33 -12.31
C GLY A 94 -4.81 8.10 -11.15
N PHE A 95 -4.43 7.41 -10.08
CA PHE A 95 -3.77 8.04 -8.94
C PHE A 95 -2.36 8.50 -9.27
N LEU A 96 -1.60 7.72 -10.06
CA LEU A 96 -0.23 8.11 -10.42
C LEU A 96 -0.18 9.43 -11.18
N LYS A 97 -1.20 9.71 -11.98
CA LYS A 97 -1.28 10.99 -12.72
C LYS A 97 -1.52 12.19 -11.82
N GLU A 98 -2.04 11.97 -10.62
CA GLU A 98 -2.33 13.05 -9.68
C GLU A 98 -1.08 13.55 -8.93
N PHE A 99 0.01 12.80 -8.98
CA PHE A 99 1.26 13.19 -8.31
C PHE A 99 2.20 13.87 -9.30
N PRO A 100 2.71 15.07 -8.98
CA PRO A 100 3.67 15.75 -9.85
C PRO A 100 4.96 14.96 -10.09
N TYR A 101 5.44 14.23 -9.09
CA TYR A 101 6.69 13.48 -9.20
C TYR A 101 6.50 12.07 -8.68
N VAL A 102 6.71 11.08 -9.55
CA VAL A 102 6.52 9.66 -9.21
C VAL A 102 7.76 8.88 -9.63
N SER A 103 8.25 8.05 -8.73
CA SER A 103 9.27 7.05 -9.02
C SER A 103 8.76 5.68 -8.56
N LEU A 104 8.74 4.71 -9.46
CA LEU A 104 8.36 3.33 -9.18
C LEU A 104 9.61 2.47 -9.35
N GLN A 105 9.95 1.70 -8.32
CA GLN A 105 11.17 0.90 -8.35
C GLN A 105 10.92 -0.50 -7.79
N HIS A 106 11.37 -1.49 -8.55
CA HIS A 106 11.40 -2.87 -8.06
C HIS A 106 12.56 -3.05 -7.09
N ILE A 107 12.30 -3.71 -5.97
CA ILE A 107 13.32 -4.07 -4.98
C ILE A 107 13.28 -5.57 -4.71
N PRO A 108 14.41 -6.18 -4.31
CA PRO A 108 14.41 -7.58 -3.91
C PRO A 108 13.51 -7.82 -2.71
N ARG A 109 12.94 -9.03 -2.62
CA ARG A 109 12.04 -9.41 -1.53
C ARG A 109 12.68 -9.23 -0.15
N ALA A 110 13.99 -9.48 -0.04
CA ALA A 110 14.72 -9.29 1.21
C ALA A 110 14.68 -7.84 1.72
N GLN A 111 14.52 -6.88 0.83
CA GLN A 111 14.41 -5.46 1.18
C GLN A 111 12.97 -5.01 1.44
N ASN A 112 11.99 -5.90 1.22
CA ASN A 112 10.58 -5.59 1.41
C ASN A 112 9.94 -6.42 2.54
N GLN A 113 10.75 -6.93 3.46
CA GLN A 113 10.29 -7.83 4.52
C GLN A 113 9.30 -7.20 5.48
N GLU A 114 9.47 -5.93 5.81
CA GLU A 114 8.57 -5.27 6.75
C GLU A 114 7.15 -5.16 6.17
N ALA A 115 7.02 -4.78 4.90
CA ALA A 115 5.72 -4.74 4.23
C ALA A 115 5.11 -6.14 4.12
N ASN A 116 5.95 -7.15 3.84
CA ASN A 116 5.51 -8.53 3.77
C ASN A 116 4.97 -9.03 5.13
N HIS A 117 5.66 -8.72 6.22
CA HIS A 117 5.20 -9.08 7.56
C HIS A 117 3.87 -8.43 7.91
N LEU A 118 3.69 -7.17 7.54
CA LEU A 118 2.42 -6.47 7.74
C LEU A 118 1.29 -7.13 6.96
N ALA A 119 1.53 -7.50 5.71
CA ALA A 119 0.54 -8.18 4.89
C ALA A 119 0.14 -9.53 5.50
N GLN A 120 1.13 -10.31 5.97
CA GLN A 120 0.87 -11.60 6.58
C GLN A 120 0.14 -11.50 7.92
N SER A 121 0.38 -10.44 8.68
CA SER A 121 -0.22 -10.23 9.99
C SER A 121 -1.57 -9.52 9.94
N ALA A 122 -2.04 -9.13 8.77
CA ALA A 122 -3.21 -8.25 8.63
C ALA A 122 -4.48 -8.82 9.26
N LEU A 123 -4.67 -10.15 9.22
CA LEU A 123 -5.85 -10.76 9.80
C LEU A 123 -5.87 -10.63 11.33
N GLY A 124 -4.74 -10.92 11.99
CA GLY A 124 -4.59 -10.73 13.43
C GLY A 124 -4.63 -9.26 13.83
N TYR A 125 -4.06 -8.40 12.99
CA TYR A 125 -4.04 -6.96 13.19
C TYR A 125 -5.44 -6.35 13.15
N ARG A 126 -6.30 -6.87 12.28
CA ARG A 126 -7.70 -6.44 12.21
C ARG A 126 -8.42 -6.67 13.54
N VAL A 127 -8.28 -7.86 14.14
CA VAL A 127 -8.89 -8.17 15.44
C VAL A 127 -8.37 -7.20 16.49
N PHE A 128 -7.08 -6.93 16.50
CA PHE A 128 -6.46 -6.00 17.45
C PHE A 128 -7.01 -4.58 17.28
N GLN A 129 -7.14 -4.11 16.04
CA GLN A 129 -7.69 -2.77 15.77
C GLN A 129 -9.17 -2.65 16.15
N GLU A 130 -9.96 -3.69 15.96
CA GLU A 130 -11.37 -3.68 16.37
C GLU A 130 -11.50 -3.54 17.89
N VAL A 131 -10.62 -4.18 18.64
CA VAL A 131 -10.56 -4.04 20.10
C VAL A 131 -10.16 -2.61 20.49
N LEU A 132 -9.12 -2.07 19.85
CA LEU A 132 -8.64 -0.71 20.15
C LEU A 132 -9.65 0.37 19.76
N SER A 133 -10.35 0.20 18.63
CA SER A 133 -11.32 1.21 18.18
C SER A 133 -12.52 1.31 19.10
N SER A 134 -12.82 0.30 19.89
CA SER A 134 -13.85 0.37 20.91
C SER A 134 -13.40 1.16 22.16
N GLU A 135 -12.10 1.32 22.36
CA GLU A 135 -11.53 2.00 23.53
C GLU A 135 -11.06 3.42 23.22
N THR A 136 -10.63 3.67 21.98
CA THR A 136 -10.05 4.97 21.57
C THR A 136 -10.76 5.48 20.33
N SER A 137 -11.86 6.15 20.51
CA SER A 137 -12.66 6.67 19.41
C SER A 137 -12.00 7.80 18.60
N ASN A 138 -10.82 8.31 19.01
CA ASN A 138 -10.26 9.54 18.47
C ASN A 138 -8.89 9.42 17.82
N ASN A 139 -8.33 8.23 17.71
CA ASN A 139 -7.06 8.05 17.00
C ASN A 139 -7.30 7.79 15.53
N ASP A 140 -7.62 8.88 14.83
CA ASP A 140 -7.61 8.81 13.38
C ASP A 140 -6.16 8.97 12.93
N TRP A 141 -5.51 7.83 12.64
CA TRP A 141 -4.15 7.78 12.11
C TRP A 141 -3.99 8.60 10.84
N ARG A 142 -5.09 8.85 10.10
CA ARG A 142 -5.06 9.69 8.89
C ARG A 142 -4.74 11.14 9.22
N VAL A 143 -5.22 11.63 10.37
CA VAL A 143 -4.92 12.99 10.83
C VAL A 143 -3.44 13.12 11.18
N GLU A 144 -2.88 12.15 11.89
CA GLU A 144 -1.45 12.15 12.24
C GLU A 144 -0.57 12.14 11.00
N ILE A 145 -0.88 11.25 10.05
CA ILE A 145 -0.11 11.15 8.81
C ILE A 145 -0.26 12.42 7.97
N ALA A 146 -1.47 12.97 7.89
CA ALA A 146 -1.74 14.19 7.16
C ALA A 146 -0.98 15.37 7.77
N ASP A 147 -1.02 15.51 9.09
CA ASP A 147 -0.31 16.58 9.79
C ASP A 147 1.20 16.45 9.60
N TYR A 148 1.72 15.25 9.70
CA TYR A 148 3.14 14.99 9.53
C TYR A 148 3.62 15.31 8.11
N LEU A 149 2.88 14.88 7.10
CA LEU A 149 3.27 15.09 5.70
C LEU A 149 3.05 16.52 5.22
N LYS A 150 2.07 17.25 5.80
CA LYS A 150 1.83 18.66 5.48
C LYS A 150 2.84 19.60 6.12
N ASN A 151 3.31 19.29 7.32
CA ASN A 151 4.23 20.12 8.09
C ASN A 151 5.49 19.34 8.42
N PRO A 152 6.37 19.08 7.44
CA PRO A 152 7.60 18.34 7.70
C PRO A 152 8.64 19.15 8.45
N SER A 153 8.28 20.28 9.01
CA SER A 153 9.21 21.09 9.82
C SER A 153 9.25 20.58 11.29
#